data_ccd5f27e042ad686bc048d43776cef55
#
_entry.id   ccd5f27e042ad686bc048d43776cef55
#
_cell.length_a   1.000
_cell.length_b   1.000
_cell.length_c   1.000
_cell.angle_alpha   90.00
_cell.angle_beta   90.00
_cell.angle_gamma   90.00
#
_symmetry.space_group_name_H-M   'P 1'
#
loop_
_entity.id
_entity.type
_entity.pdbx_description
1 polymer ?
#
loop_
_entity_poly.entity_id
_entity_poly.type
_entity_poly.pdbx_seq_one_letter_code
_entity_poly.pdbx_strand_id
1 'polypeptide(L)'
;MASLLGLWGVKRLLTAILLMLGSVMLLSQCSREDTDSKVIRIGCFPNVTHVQGLVARNMWRHKSCNGKGWFENEVPGYTEEWYTFNAGPTAMEAIFGKTVDVTYVGPSPALNAYAVSAGREVRVLAGAVNGGAALMVPNGSALSTAADFKGKSIATPQLGNTQDVSCRAWLIRHGLNCPLEGGGDCRVAPTPNAMQLQMMTQGEVDACWTVEPWVTRLEQKAGARVLVNEPDVVTTVLVSRVGWLKHHPQAAQQVMAAHAKLTKWIMEHPEEAQRHVVDELMHLTQSDEKERAELESIVKRAWTRMTLTNTLDIAGLEQFVKDGQSTGLLDRVPPIQNMLYTPEPQASTTAH
;
A
#
# COMPACT_ATOMS: atom_id res chain seq x y z
N MET A 1 -63.56 30.91 -10.06
CA MET A 1 -62.45 30.08 -10.60
C MET A 1 -61.04 30.62 -10.29
N ALA A 2 -60.87 31.62 -9.47
CA ALA A 2 -59.53 32.23 -9.20
C ALA A 2 -58.80 31.70 -7.93
N SER A 3 -59.42 30.86 -7.09
CA SER A 3 -58.83 30.43 -5.79
C SER A 3 -58.09 29.11 -5.82
N LEU A 4 -58.24 28.30 -6.86
CA LEU A 4 -57.61 27.00 -6.95
C LEU A 4 -56.19 27.01 -7.55
N LEU A 5 -55.86 28.02 -8.35
CA LEU A 5 -54.54 28.22 -8.96
C LEU A 5 -53.47 28.71 -7.96
N GLY A 6 -53.86 29.43 -6.92
CA GLY A 6 -52.95 29.89 -5.87
C GLY A 6 -52.45 28.80 -4.95
N LEU A 7 -53.30 27.83 -4.60
CA LEU A 7 -52.88 26.70 -3.72
C LEU A 7 -51.93 25.71 -4.38
N TRP A 8 -51.96 25.55 -5.70
CA TRP A 8 -51.05 24.67 -6.45
C TRP A 8 -49.64 25.28 -6.56
N GLY A 9 -49.55 26.61 -6.71
CA GLY A 9 -48.28 27.32 -6.72
C GLY A 9 -47.56 27.25 -5.38
N VAL A 10 -48.26 27.43 -4.28
CA VAL A 10 -47.71 27.38 -2.92
C VAL A 10 -47.25 25.96 -2.55
N LYS A 11 -48.00 24.93 -2.91
CA LYS A 11 -47.58 23.53 -2.68
C LYS A 11 -46.29 23.17 -3.43
N ARG A 12 -46.14 23.58 -4.70
CA ARG A 12 -44.91 23.35 -5.48
C ARG A 12 -43.70 24.09 -4.91
N LEU A 13 -43.92 25.34 -4.45
CA LEU A 13 -42.84 26.12 -3.82
C LEU A 13 -42.38 25.49 -2.50
N LEU A 14 -43.31 25.04 -1.65
CA LEU A 14 -43.01 24.37 -0.39
C LEU A 14 -42.29 23.02 -0.62
N THR A 15 -42.68 22.24 -1.65
CA THR A 15 -42.00 21.00 -1.99
C THR A 15 -40.58 21.24 -2.52
N ALA A 16 -40.38 22.29 -3.33
CA ALA A 16 -39.02 22.66 -3.81
C ALA A 16 -38.12 23.13 -2.67
N ILE A 17 -38.67 23.92 -1.71
CA ILE A 17 -37.91 24.36 -0.51
C ILE A 17 -37.57 23.19 0.39
N LEU A 18 -38.46 22.21 0.60
CA LEU A 18 -38.18 21.02 1.38
C LEU A 18 -37.10 20.11 0.71
N LEU A 19 -37.11 19.99 -0.64
CA LEU A 19 -36.12 19.27 -1.39
C LEU A 19 -34.75 19.97 -1.35
N MET A 20 -34.70 21.29 -1.43
CA MET A 20 -33.46 22.08 -1.25
C MET A 20 -32.91 21.98 0.18
N LEU A 21 -33.76 22.08 1.20
CA LEU A 21 -33.35 21.92 2.60
C LEU A 21 -32.85 20.49 2.89
N GLY A 22 -33.49 19.46 2.32
CA GLY A 22 -33.05 18.06 2.40
C GLY A 22 -31.69 17.86 1.72
N SER A 23 -31.45 18.47 0.56
CA SER A 23 -30.17 18.42 -0.15
C SER A 23 -29.04 19.15 0.60
N VAL A 24 -29.32 20.25 1.24
CA VAL A 24 -28.35 21.01 2.06
C VAL A 24 -28.02 20.24 3.34
N MET A 25 -28.97 19.55 3.96
CA MET A 25 -28.71 18.67 5.11
C MET A 25 -27.87 17.42 4.74
N LEU A 26 -28.09 16.83 3.56
CA LEU A 26 -27.28 15.70 3.06
C LEU A 26 -25.84 16.15 2.72
N LEU A 27 -25.64 17.34 2.19
CA LEU A 27 -24.32 17.88 1.91
C LEU A 27 -23.55 18.29 3.19
N SER A 28 -24.24 18.70 4.25
CA SER A 28 -23.60 19.00 5.53
C SER A 28 -23.24 17.78 6.37
N GLN A 29 -23.81 16.61 6.10
CA GLN A 29 -23.39 15.35 6.74
C GLN A 29 -22.08 14.82 6.15
N CYS A 30 -21.80 15.04 4.86
CA CYS A 30 -20.52 14.61 4.24
C CYS A 30 -19.28 15.40 4.74
N SER A 31 -19.44 16.57 5.35
CA SER A 31 -18.33 17.39 5.82
C SER A 31 -17.98 17.22 7.31
N ARG A 32 -18.79 16.45 8.05
CA ARG A 32 -18.65 16.29 9.51
C ARG A 32 -17.74 15.14 9.96
N GLU A 33 -17.33 14.27 9.03
CA GLU A 33 -16.68 13.00 9.38
C GLU A 33 -15.19 13.08 9.78
N ASP A 34 -14.46 14.13 9.45
CA ASP A 34 -13.02 14.18 9.68
C ASP A 34 -12.59 14.77 11.03
N THR A 35 -13.43 15.56 11.70
CA THR A 35 -13.00 16.37 12.86
C THR A 35 -13.21 15.68 14.21
N ASP A 36 -14.13 14.73 14.33
CA ASP A 36 -14.52 14.14 15.63
C ASP A 36 -14.19 12.65 15.77
N SER A 37 -13.76 11.98 14.71
CA SER A 37 -13.48 10.55 14.75
C SER A 37 -12.19 10.25 15.54
N LYS A 38 -12.33 9.51 16.63
CA LYS A 38 -11.23 8.95 17.42
C LYS A 38 -10.85 7.54 16.95
N VAL A 39 -11.03 7.26 15.65
CA VAL A 39 -10.65 6.00 15.00
C VAL A 39 -9.51 6.27 14.03
N ILE A 40 -8.48 5.43 14.08
CA ILE A 40 -7.41 5.38 13.08
C ILE A 40 -7.72 4.24 12.13
N ARG A 41 -8.06 4.53 10.88
CA ARG A 41 -8.35 3.55 9.85
C ARG A 41 -7.06 3.22 9.10
N ILE A 42 -6.58 1.99 9.26
CA ILE A 42 -5.25 1.58 8.82
C ILE A 42 -5.35 0.52 7.72
N GLY A 43 -4.62 0.73 6.62
CA GLY A 43 -4.53 -0.21 5.50
C GLY A 43 -3.23 -1.02 5.50
N CYS A 44 -3.31 -2.30 5.10
CA CYS A 44 -2.14 -3.11 4.80
C CYS A 44 -2.49 -4.20 3.77
N PHE A 45 -1.48 -4.94 3.28
CA PHE A 45 -1.66 -6.04 2.32
C PHE A 45 -1.24 -7.36 2.95
N PRO A 46 -1.77 -8.51 2.49
CA PRO A 46 -1.36 -9.83 2.94
C PRO A 46 -0.02 -10.24 2.30
N ASN A 47 0.96 -9.34 2.36
CA ASN A 47 2.32 -9.55 1.88
C ASN A 47 3.31 -9.42 3.04
N VAL A 48 4.34 -10.28 3.08
CA VAL A 48 5.33 -10.23 4.17
C VAL A 48 6.10 -8.90 4.18
N THR A 49 6.21 -8.22 3.05
CA THR A 49 6.75 -6.85 2.97
C THR A 49 5.91 -5.79 3.69
N HIS A 50 4.71 -6.13 4.18
CA HIS A 50 3.88 -5.28 5.04
C HIS A 50 3.95 -5.71 6.52
N VAL A 51 5.10 -6.22 6.95
CA VAL A 51 5.30 -6.87 8.26
C VAL A 51 4.79 -6.05 9.44
N GLN A 52 5.08 -4.74 9.50
CA GLN A 52 4.60 -3.88 10.59
C GLN A 52 3.07 -3.84 10.64
N GLY A 53 2.43 -3.72 9.48
CA GLY A 53 0.98 -3.75 9.37
C GLY A 53 0.39 -5.09 9.79
N LEU A 54 0.97 -6.21 9.35
CA LEU A 54 0.50 -7.55 9.70
C LEU A 54 0.65 -7.85 11.19
N VAL A 55 1.79 -7.50 11.79
CA VAL A 55 2.04 -7.68 13.22
C VAL A 55 1.06 -6.84 14.05
N ALA A 56 0.94 -5.54 13.75
CA ALA A 56 0.02 -4.66 14.48
C ALA A 56 -1.43 -5.11 14.37
N ARG A 57 -1.86 -5.53 13.16
CA ARG A 57 -3.21 -6.02 12.93
C ARG A 57 -3.49 -7.33 13.68
N ASN A 58 -2.54 -8.25 13.72
CA ASN A 58 -2.64 -9.45 14.52
C ASN A 58 -2.78 -9.11 16.01
N MET A 59 -1.94 -8.21 16.52
CA MET A 59 -2.02 -7.72 17.90
C MET A 59 -3.36 -7.04 18.19
N TRP A 60 -3.92 -6.28 17.25
CA TRP A 60 -5.25 -5.68 17.36
C TRP A 60 -6.35 -6.74 17.43
N ARG A 61 -6.31 -7.73 16.56
CA ARG A 61 -7.31 -8.80 16.51
C ARG A 61 -7.34 -9.62 17.79
N HIS A 62 -6.18 -9.85 18.40
CA HIS A 62 -6.03 -10.60 19.66
C HIS A 62 -6.03 -9.72 20.92
N LYS A 63 -6.10 -8.39 20.78
CA LYS A 63 -6.01 -7.42 21.87
C LYS A 63 -4.77 -7.64 22.77
N SER A 64 -3.62 -7.93 22.12
CA SER A 64 -2.39 -8.39 22.77
C SER A 64 -1.66 -7.31 23.58
N CYS A 65 -1.98 -6.02 23.36
CA CYS A 65 -1.33 -4.90 24.02
C CYS A 65 -2.21 -4.35 25.16
N ASN A 66 -2.13 -4.93 26.35
CA ASN A 66 -2.91 -4.50 27.51
C ASN A 66 -4.44 -4.49 27.24
N GLY A 67 -4.97 -5.49 26.52
CA GLY A 67 -6.38 -5.56 26.14
C GLY A 67 -6.74 -4.66 24.93
N LYS A 68 -5.76 -4.13 24.21
CA LYS A 68 -5.87 -3.24 23.05
C LYS A 68 -5.05 -3.75 21.88
N GLY A 69 -5.23 -3.15 20.69
CA GLY A 69 -4.29 -3.27 19.60
C GLY A 69 -3.05 -2.40 19.79
N TRP A 70 -2.07 -2.53 18.90
CA TRP A 70 -0.81 -1.81 19.02
C TRP A 70 -0.98 -0.28 18.94
N PHE A 71 -1.60 0.23 17.86
CA PHE A 71 -1.80 1.67 17.71
C PHE A 71 -2.81 2.22 18.74
N GLU A 72 -3.83 1.45 19.11
CA GLU A 72 -4.78 1.78 20.15
C GLU A 72 -4.09 1.95 21.52
N ASN A 73 -3.04 1.17 21.80
CA ASN A 73 -2.23 1.29 23.02
C ASN A 73 -1.28 2.48 22.98
N GLU A 74 -0.66 2.74 21.82
CA GLU A 74 0.37 3.77 21.65
C GLU A 74 -0.18 5.17 21.30
N VAL A 75 -1.46 5.27 20.91
CA VAL A 75 -2.16 6.52 20.55
C VAL A 75 -3.35 6.73 21.48
N PRO A 76 -3.13 7.27 22.69
CA PRO A 76 -4.18 7.41 23.72
C PRO A 76 -5.40 8.16 23.22
N GLY A 77 -6.59 7.62 23.48
CA GLY A 77 -7.87 8.22 23.10
C GLY A 77 -8.33 7.88 21.69
N TYR A 78 -7.59 7.05 20.97
CA TYR A 78 -7.98 6.53 19.66
C TYR A 78 -8.20 5.01 19.72
N THR A 79 -9.12 4.52 18.87
CA THR A 79 -9.25 3.11 18.50
C THR A 79 -8.67 2.89 17.12
N GLU A 80 -8.48 1.64 16.72
CA GLU A 80 -7.97 1.30 15.39
C GLU A 80 -8.92 0.37 14.63
N GLU A 81 -9.02 0.58 13.32
CA GLU A 81 -9.73 -0.28 12.37
C GLU A 81 -8.79 -0.67 11.23
N TRP A 82 -8.91 -1.91 10.74
CA TRP A 82 -8.00 -2.43 9.74
C TRP A 82 -8.70 -2.79 8.43
N TYR A 83 -8.06 -2.38 7.33
CA TYR A 83 -8.51 -2.62 5.96
C TYR A 83 -7.44 -3.39 5.20
N THR A 84 -7.87 -4.32 4.34
CA THR A 84 -6.97 -5.16 3.54
C THR A 84 -7.10 -4.81 2.07
N PHE A 85 -5.98 -4.62 1.40
CA PHE A 85 -5.90 -4.36 -0.03
C PHE A 85 -5.03 -5.42 -0.71
N ASN A 86 -5.26 -5.65 -2.00
CA ASN A 86 -4.47 -6.59 -2.79
C ASN A 86 -3.29 -5.92 -3.50
N ALA A 87 -3.37 -4.60 -3.74
CA ALA A 87 -2.32 -3.83 -4.39
C ALA A 87 -2.43 -2.33 -4.08
N GLY A 88 -1.36 -1.58 -4.42
CA GLY A 88 -1.21 -0.17 -4.05
C GLY A 88 -2.24 0.79 -4.65
N PRO A 89 -2.58 0.73 -5.95
CA PRO A 89 -3.58 1.62 -6.53
C PRO A 89 -4.90 1.61 -5.77
N THR A 90 -5.44 0.44 -5.41
CA THR A 90 -6.69 0.33 -4.64
C THR A 90 -6.58 0.90 -3.21
N ALA A 91 -5.41 0.79 -2.58
CA ALA A 91 -5.17 1.44 -1.28
C ALA A 91 -5.16 2.98 -1.42
N MET A 92 -4.62 3.52 -2.52
CA MET A 92 -4.66 4.97 -2.77
C MET A 92 -6.06 5.48 -3.11
N GLU A 93 -6.88 4.69 -3.81
CA GLU A 93 -8.30 4.99 -3.98
C GLU A 93 -9.04 5.09 -2.64
N ALA A 94 -8.72 4.20 -1.69
CA ALA A 94 -9.27 4.26 -0.32
C ALA A 94 -8.80 5.49 0.47
N ILE A 95 -7.57 5.97 0.25
CA ILE A 95 -7.06 7.26 0.77
C ILE A 95 -7.88 8.42 0.20
N PHE A 96 -8.06 8.49 -1.13
CA PHE A 96 -8.87 9.54 -1.77
C PHE A 96 -10.35 9.49 -1.35
N GLY A 97 -10.89 8.29 -1.21
CA GLY A 97 -12.25 8.06 -0.73
C GLY A 97 -12.44 8.24 0.78
N LYS A 98 -11.37 8.63 1.52
CA LYS A 98 -11.38 8.81 2.98
C LYS A 98 -11.79 7.55 3.76
N THR A 99 -11.66 6.37 3.16
CA THR A 99 -11.95 5.08 3.81
C THR A 99 -10.85 4.68 4.77
N VAL A 100 -9.59 5.03 4.46
CA VAL A 100 -8.44 4.86 5.34
C VAL A 100 -7.73 6.19 5.58
N ASP A 101 -7.12 6.32 6.73
CA ASP A 101 -6.36 7.50 7.17
C ASP A 101 -4.87 7.29 6.98
N VAL A 102 -4.40 6.07 7.24
CA VAL A 102 -2.99 5.67 7.17
C VAL A 102 -2.91 4.33 6.47
N THR A 103 -1.92 4.11 5.61
CA THR A 103 -1.73 2.78 4.99
C THR A 103 -0.26 2.48 4.74
N TYR A 104 0.10 1.21 4.90
CA TYR A 104 1.31 0.67 4.31
C TYR A 104 1.08 0.45 2.82
N VAL A 105 2.03 0.88 1.98
CA VAL A 105 1.88 0.81 0.52
C VAL A 105 3.25 0.89 -0.15
N GLY A 106 3.33 0.42 -1.39
CA GLY A 106 4.53 0.58 -2.19
C GLY A 106 4.79 2.04 -2.60
N PRO A 107 6.04 2.43 -2.87
CA PRO A 107 6.40 3.80 -3.21
C PRO A 107 5.73 4.30 -4.50
N SER A 108 5.65 3.51 -5.57
CA SER A 108 5.09 3.98 -6.84
C SER A 108 3.61 4.37 -6.77
N PRO A 109 2.70 3.58 -6.16
CA PRO A 109 1.32 4.03 -5.94
C PRO A 109 1.21 5.30 -5.09
N ALA A 110 2.05 5.43 -4.04
CA ALA A 110 2.08 6.62 -3.21
C ALA A 110 2.53 7.86 -3.99
N LEU A 111 3.56 7.73 -4.81
CA LEU A 111 4.07 8.78 -5.70
C LEU A 111 3.03 9.18 -6.76
N ASN A 112 2.33 8.21 -7.35
CA ASN A 112 1.27 8.50 -8.31
C ASN A 112 0.11 9.26 -7.64
N ALA A 113 -0.34 8.82 -6.47
CA ALA A 113 -1.38 9.53 -5.70
C ALA A 113 -0.94 10.95 -5.32
N TYR A 114 0.34 11.14 -4.96
CA TYR A 114 0.91 12.45 -4.70
C TYR A 114 0.92 13.33 -5.94
N ALA A 115 1.32 12.78 -7.09
CA ALA A 115 1.39 13.50 -8.37
C ALA A 115 0.00 13.93 -8.87
N VAL A 116 -0.96 12.99 -8.98
CA VAL A 116 -2.31 13.27 -9.50
C VAL A 116 -3.10 14.22 -8.59
N SER A 117 -2.83 14.23 -7.29
CA SER A 117 -3.39 15.20 -6.36
C SER A 117 -2.66 16.54 -6.34
N ALA A 118 -1.62 16.72 -7.17
CA ALA A 118 -0.72 17.88 -7.12
C ALA A 118 -0.17 18.14 -5.69
N GLY A 119 0.15 17.06 -4.98
CA GLY A 119 0.68 17.11 -3.63
C GLY A 119 -0.31 17.42 -2.51
N ARG A 120 -1.64 17.38 -2.80
CA ARG A 120 -2.65 17.82 -1.81
C ARG A 120 -3.18 16.73 -0.88
N GLU A 121 -3.11 15.44 -1.27
CA GLU A 121 -3.86 14.39 -0.56
C GLU A 121 -3.00 13.41 0.24
N VAL A 122 -1.72 13.22 -0.11
CA VAL A 122 -0.89 12.16 0.47
C VAL A 122 0.42 12.72 1.05
N ARG A 123 0.84 12.19 2.20
CA ARG A 123 2.18 12.38 2.79
C ARG A 123 2.77 11.04 3.20
N VAL A 124 4.08 10.91 3.00
CA VAL A 124 4.86 9.79 3.54
C VAL A 124 5.28 10.13 4.96
N LEU A 125 4.98 9.22 5.89
CA LEU A 125 5.29 9.34 7.32
C LEU A 125 6.63 8.70 7.66
N ALA A 126 6.90 7.51 7.12
CA ALA A 126 8.08 6.72 7.43
C ALA A 126 8.39 5.69 6.33
N GLY A 127 9.64 5.22 6.29
CA GLY A 127 9.98 3.96 5.66
C GLY A 127 9.37 2.78 6.43
N ALA A 128 9.28 1.62 5.80
CA ALA A 128 8.85 0.39 6.45
C ALA A 128 9.73 -0.80 6.07
N VAL A 129 9.83 -1.12 4.79
CA VAL A 129 10.60 -2.27 4.30
C VAL A 129 11.33 -1.92 3.02
N ASN A 130 12.59 -2.32 2.94
CA ASN A 130 13.38 -2.40 1.72
C ASN A 130 13.59 -3.88 1.35
N GLY A 131 13.74 -4.17 0.06
CA GLY A 131 13.94 -5.53 -0.44
C GLY A 131 12.66 -6.35 -0.51
N GLY A 132 12.83 -7.66 -0.69
CA GLY A 132 11.72 -8.61 -0.80
C GLY A 132 11.01 -8.60 -2.15
N ALA A 133 11.49 -7.85 -3.14
CA ALA A 133 11.01 -7.89 -4.51
C ALA A 133 12.03 -8.55 -5.43
N ALA A 134 11.56 -9.28 -6.46
CA ALA A 134 12.43 -9.95 -7.41
C ALA A 134 11.75 -10.21 -8.75
N LEU A 135 12.56 -10.29 -9.82
CA LEU A 135 12.17 -10.89 -11.09
C LEU A 135 12.46 -12.40 -11.02
N MET A 136 11.40 -13.18 -11.15
CA MET A 136 11.41 -14.63 -11.10
C MET A 136 11.25 -15.25 -12.49
N VAL A 137 12.04 -16.27 -12.78
CA VAL A 137 11.96 -17.07 -14.01
C VAL A 137 11.91 -18.56 -13.69
N PRO A 138 11.32 -19.43 -14.52
CA PRO A 138 11.38 -20.88 -14.33
C PRO A 138 12.85 -21.36 -14.25
N ASN A 139 13.15 -22.30 -13.38
CA ASN A 139 14.54 -22.78 -13.14
C ASN A 139 15.22 -23.30 -14.40
N GLY A 140 14.48 -23.99 -15.28
CA GLY A 140 14.97 -24.47 -16.57
C GLY A 140 14.95 -23.45 -17.70
N SER A 141 14.57 -22.19 -17.43
CA SER A 141 14.49 -21.13 -18.44
C SER A 141 15.88 -20.68 -18.89
N ALA A 142 16.06 -20.46 -20.19
CA ALA A 142 17.26 -19.86 -20.77
C ALA A 142 17.38 -18.35 -20.50
N LEU A 143 16.34 -17.71 -19.93
CA LEU A 143 16.35 -16.27 -19.61
C LEU A 143 17.46 -15.98 -18.59
N SER A 144 18.42 -15.14 -18.96
CA SER A 144 19.59 -14.78 -18.14
C SER A 144 19.92 -13.28 -18.19
N THR A 145 19.53 -12.61 -19.26
CA THR A 145 19.74 -11.18 -19.49
C THR A 145 18.45 -10.50 -19.93
N ALA A 146 18.40 -9.17 -19.88
CA ALA A 146 17.24 -8.43 -20.35
C ALA A 146 16.95 -8.66 -21.84
N ALA A 147 17.98 -8.86 -22.67
CA ALA A 147 17.83 -9.09 -24.11
C ALA A 147 17.02 -10.36 -24.42
N ASP A 148 17.05 -11.37 -23.54
CA ASP A 148 16.32 -12.62 -23.70
C ASP A 148 14.79 -12.43 -23.56
N PHE A 149 14.34 -11.28 -23.09
CA PHE A 149 12.91 -10.98 -22.92
C PHE A 149 12.21 -10.53 -24.20
N LYS A 150 12.90 -10.42 -25.35
CA LYS A 150 12.24 -10.14 -26.62
C LYS A 150 11.23 -11.25 -26.95
N GLY A 151 9.98 -10.82 -27.21
CA GLY A 151 8.85 -11.71 -27.47
C GLY A 151 8.29 -12.41 -26.24
N LYS A 152 8.75 -12.05 -25.02
CA LYS A 152 8.37 -12.69 -23.76
C LYS A 152 7.26 -11.95 -23.01
N SER A 153 6.57 -12.69 -22.16
CA SER A 153 5.52 -12.18 -21.28
C SER A 153 5.97 -12.20 -19.82
N ILE A 154 5.87 -11.05 -19.16
CA ILE A 154 6.24 -10.86 -17.74
C ILE A 154 5.00 -10.45 -16.98
N ALA A 155 4.65 -11.18 -15.93
CA ALA A 155 3.53 -10.82 -15.06
C ALA A 155 3.99 -9.87 -13.93
N THR A 156 3.17 -8.86 -13.63
CA THR A 156 3.33 -7.94 -12.50
C THR A 156 2.02 -7.84 -11.72
N PRO A 157 2.00 -7.52 -10.40
CA PRO A 157 0.78 -7.65 -9.59
C PRO A 157 -0.40 -6.78 -10.04
N GLN A 158 -0.14 -5.55 -10.44
CA GLN A 158 -1.15 -4.60 -10.94
C GLN A 158 -0.47 -3.48 -11.70
N LEU A 159 -1.13 -2.93 -12.72
CA LEU A 159 -0.65 -1.78 -13.48
C LEU A 159 -0.34 -0.60 -12.53
N GLY A 160 0.86 -0.03 -12.67
CA GLY A 160 1.31 1.13 -11.88
C GLY A 160 1.64 0.81 -10.41
N ASN A 161 1.63 -0.45 -9.98
CA ASN A 161 2.18 -0.80 -8.69
C ASN A 161 3.73 -0.77 -8.73
N THR A 162 4.37 -0.89 -7.58
CA THR A 162 5.84 -0.78 -7.47
C THR A 162 6.56 -1.78 -8.37
N GLN A 163 6.14 -3.04 -8.39
CA GLN A 163 6.74 -4.10 -9.19
C GLN A 163 6.53 -3.90 -10.70
N ASP A 164 5.40 -3.34 -11.10
CA ASP A 164 5.12 -3.02 -12.52
C ASP A 164 6.03 -1.89 -13.02
N VAL A 165 6.20 -0.84 -12.21
CA VAL A 165 7.13 0.26 -12.51
C VAL A 165 8.57 -0.24 -12.54
N SER A 166 9.03 -1.01 -11.54
CA SER A 166 10.37 -1.60 -11.51
C SER A 166 10.63 -2.48 -12.73
N CYS A 167 9.69 -3.36 -13.09
CA CYS A 167 9.79 -4.24 -14.26
C CYS A 167 9.98 -3.45 -15.55
N ARG A 168 9.06 -2.53 -15.84
CA ARG A 168 9.10 -1.74 -17.09
C ARG A 168 10.34 -0.86 -17.16
N ALA A 169 10.70 -0.19 -16.05
CA ALA A 169 11.89 0.66 -16.01
C ALA A 169 13.17 -0.17 -16.19
N TRP A 170 13.25 -1.38 -15.62
CA TRP A 170 14.36 -2.29 -15.81
C TRP A 170 14.51 -2.68 -17.30
N LEU A 171 13.41 -3.06 -17.96
CA LEU A 171 13.40 -3.40 -19.37
C LEU A 171 13.84 -2.20 -20.25
N ILE A 172 13.31 -1.01 -20.00
CA ILE A 172 13.66 0.23 -20.71
C ILE A 172 15.15 0.57 -20.53
N ARG A 173 15.68 0.49 -19.32
CA ARG A 173 17.12 0.72 -19.04
C ARG A 173 18.03 -0.24 -19.81
N HIS A 174 17.53 -1.41 -20.18
CA HIS A 174 18.27 -2.38 -21.01
C HIS A 174 17.92 -2.33 -22.50
N GLY A 175 17.28 -1.24 -22.95
CA GLY A 175 17.02 -0.98 -24.37
C GLY A 175 15.82 -1.73 -24.97
N LEU A 176 14.92 -2.27 -24.13
CA LEU A 176 13.68 -2.90 -24.58
C LEU A 176 12.54 -1.90 -24.57
N ASN A 177 11.75 -1.91 -25.63
CA ASN A 177 10.54 -1.11 -25.75
C ASN A 177 9.33 -1.92 -25.25
N CYS A 178 8.71 -1.50 -24.16
CA CYS A 178 7.56 -2.18 -23.57
C CYS A 178 6.44 -1.17 -23.26
N PRO A 179 5.74 -0.65 -24.32
CA PRO A 179 4.70 0.34 -24.14
C PRO A 179 3.51 -0.19 -23.35
N LEU A 180 2.76 0.71 -22.72
CA LEU A 180 1.60 0.35 -21.89
C LEU A 180 0.49 -0.31 -22.69
N GLU A 181 0.31 0.13 -23.92
CA GLU A 181 -0.71 -0.35 -24.87
C GLU A 181 -0.34 -1.71 -25.49
N GLY A 182 0.85 -2.22 -25.24
CA GLY A 182 1.39 -3.42 -25.88
C GLY A 182 2.04 -3.14 -27.25
N GLY A 183 2.47 -4.21 -27.94
CA GLY A 183 3.07 -4.08 -29.28
C GLY A 183 4.55 -3.71 -29.30
N GLY A 184 5.26 -3.80 -28.18
CA GLY A 184 6.70 -3.57 -28.10
C GLY A 184 7.53 -4.86 -28.20
N ASP A 185 8.77 -4.79 -27.68
CA ASP A 185 9.70 -5.94 -27.67
C ASP A 185 9.27 -7.06 -26.71
N CYS A 186 8.55 -6.73 -25.64
CA CYS A 186 8.03 -7.68 -24.67
C CYS A 186 6.69 -7.21 -24.10
N ARG A 187 5.96 -8.13 -23.47
CA ARG A 187 4.66 -7.85 -22.84
C ARG A 187 4.78 -7.85 -21.34
N VAL A 188 4.46 -6.75 -20.68
CA VAL A 188 4.25 -6.69 -19.23
C VAL A 188 2.75 -6.75 -18.95
N ALA A 189 2.31 -7.83 -18.27
CA ALA A 189 0.91 -8.16 -18.05
C ALA A 189 0.55 -8.04 -16.56
N PRO A 190 -0.25 -7.02 -16.16
CA PRO A 190 -0.77 -6.94 -14.80
C PRO A 190 -1.61 -8.17 -14.47
N THR A 191 -1.19 -8.90 -13.42
CA THR A 191 -1.75 -10.21 -13.03
C THR A 191 -1.65 -10.36 -11.52
N PRO A 192 -2.76 -10.59 -10.77
CA PRO A 192 -2.72 -10.79 -9.32
C PRO A 192 -1.72 -11.87 -8.91
N ASN A 193 -1.02 -11.66 -7.80
CA ASN A 193 0.08 -12.54 -7.36
C ASN A 193 -0.29 -14.03 -7.30
N ALA A 194 -1.48 -14.38 -6.80
CA ALA A 194 -1.94 -15.76 -6.76
C ALA A 194 -2.07 -16.38 -8.17
N MET A 195 -2.51 -15.60 -9.15
CA MET A 195 -2.57 -16.03 -10.54
C MET A 195 -1.19 -16.13 -11.17
N GLN A 196 -0.24 -15.27 -10.80
CA GLN A 196 1.16 -15.38 -11.27
C GLN A 196 1.75 -16.74 -10.91
N LEU A 197 1.53 -17.22 -9.67
CA LEU A 197 1.99 -18.54 -9.24
C LEU A 197 1.37 -19.65 -10.10
N GLN A 198 0.06 -19.57 -10.34
CA GLN A 198 -0.63 -20.55 -11.18
C GLN A 198 -0.11 -20.52 -12.61
N MET A 199 -0.02 -19.35 -13.25
CA MET A 199 0.43 -19.19 -14.63
C MET A 199 1.87 -19.66 -14.81
N MET A 200 2.77 -19.36 -13.86
CA MET A 200 4.15 -19.84 -13.93
C MET A 200 4.22 -21.36 -13.79
N THR A 201 3.44 -21.96 -12.90
CA THR A 201 3.36 -23.42 -12.73
C THR A 201 2.84 -24.10 -14.00
N GLN A 202 1.94 -23.46 -14.73
CA GLN A 202 1.36 -23.95 -15.99
C GLN A 202 2.19 -23.61 -17.24
N GLY A 203 3.26 -22.82 -17.09
CA GLY A 203 4.10 -22.36 -18.20
C GLY A 203 3.42 -21.31 -19.10
N GLU A 204 2.43 -20.61 -18.60
CA GLU A 204 1.66 -19.58 -19.32
C GLU A 204 2.30 -18.19 -19.28
N VAL A 205 3.35 -18.01 -18.47
CA VAL A 205 4.13 -16.77 -18.35
C VAL A 205 5.61 -17.11 -18.29
N ASP A 206 6.42 -16.29 -18.96
CA ASP A 206 7.88 -16.51 -19.01
C ASP A 206 8.59 -16.03 -17.74
N ALA A 207 8.05 -15.02 -17.07
CA ALA A 207 8.61 -14.45 -15.83
C ALA A 207 7.55 -13.73 -14.99
N CYS A 208 7.87 -13.53 -13.71
CA CYS A 208 7.04 -12.72 -12.79
C CYS A 208 7.91 -11.73 -12.04
N TRP A 209 7.56 -10.44 -12.06
CA TRP A 209 8.13 -9.49 -11.11
C TRP A 209 7.18 -9.34 -9.94
N THR A 210 7.58 -9.81 -8.78
CA THR A 210 6.70 -9.93 -7.62
C THR A 210 7.41 -9.58 -6.31
N VAL A 211 6.76 -9.81 -5.19
CA VAL A 211 7.18 -9.43 -3.84
C VAL A 211 6.90 -10.56 -2.85
N GLU A 212 7.62 -10.61 -1.72
CA GLU A 212 7.38 -11.61 -0.69
C GLU A 212 5.97 -11.51 -0.07
N PRO A 213 5.28 -12.66 0.16
CA PRO A 213 5.80 -14.04 0.17
C PRO A 213 5.78 -14.75 -1.20
N TRP A 214 5.41 -14.06 -2.27
CA TRP A 214 5.20 -14.67 -3.59
C TRP A 214 6.50 -15.07 -4.27
N VAL A 215 7.60 -14.36 -4.01
CA VAL A 215 8.95 -14.77 -4.45
C VAL A 215 9.27 -16.15 -3.91
N THR A 216 9.13 -16.35 -2.60
CA THR A 216 9.37 -17.67 -1.97
C THR A 216 8.37 -18.73 -2.43
N ARG A 217 7.09 -18.38 -2.63
CA ARG A 217 6.10 -19.32 -3.16
C ARG A 217 6.44 -19.78 -4.57
N LEU A 218 6.89 -18.88 -5.44
CA LEU A 218 7.35 -19.22 -6.79
C LEU A 218 8.57 -20.13 -6.77
N GLU A 219 9.54 -19.89 -5.87
CA GLU A 219 10.67 -20.80 -5.69
C GLU A 219 10.21 -22.20 -5.27
N GLN A 220 9.37 -22.29 -4.25
CA GLN A 220 9.03 -23.58 -3.64
C GLN A 220 7.98 -24.36 -4.42
N LYS A 221 6.99 -23.70 -5.03
CA LYS A 221 5.86 -24.36 -5.69
C LYS A 221 5.98 -24.44 -7.20
N ALA A 222 6.60 -23.45 -7.85
CA ALA A 222 6.80 -23.43 -9.29
C ALA A 222 8.24 -23.77 -9.71
N GLY A 223 9.13 -24.04 -8.76
CA GLY A 223 10.56 -24.29 -9.04
C GLY A 223 11.23 -23.10 -9.72
N ALA A 224 10.77 -21.88 -9.48
CA ALA A 224 11.34 -20.69 -10.07
C ALA A 224 12.65 -20.27 -9.40
N ARG A 225 13.48 -19.52 -10.12
CA ARG A 225 14.70 -18.90 -9.59
C ARG A 225 14.64 -17.38 -9.71
N VAL A 226 15.35 -16.71 -8.83
CA VAL A 226 15.55 -15.26 -8.91
C VAL A 226 16.49 -14.94 -10.06
N LEU A 227 16.09 -14.06 -10.97
CA LEU A 227 16.92 -13.50 -12.02
C LEU A 227 17.45 -12.11 -11.64
N VAL A 228 16.56 -11.24 -11.14
CA VAL A 228 16.92 -9.91 -10.61
C VAL A 228 16.46 -9.82 -9.17
N ASN A 229 17.36 -9.42 -8.27
CA ASN A 229 17.09 -9.18 -6.87
C ASN A 229 17.21 -7.68 -6.58
N GLU A 230 16.31 -7.15 -5.75
CA GLU A 230 16.28 -5.74 -5.36
C GLU A 230 16.41 -5.59 -3.83
N PRO A 231 17.57 -5.93 -3.21
CA PRO A 231 17.70 -6.05 -1.75
C PRO A 231 17.56 -4.71 -1.02
N ASP A 232 17.94 -3.61 -1.65
CA ASP A 232 17.98 -2.28 -1.03
C ASP A 232 16.88 -1.34 -1.55
N VAL A 233 16.06 -1.80 -2.50
CA VAL A 233 15.00 -1.00 -3.09
C VAL A 233 13.84 -0.87 -2.12
N VAL A 234 13.33 0.35 -1.95
CA VAL A 234 12.14 0.62 -1.12
C VAL A 234 10.95 -0.19 -1.65
N THR A 235 10.38 -1.02 -0.80
CA THR A 235 9.24 -1.87 -1.17
C THR A 235 7.95 -1.42 -0.48
N THR A 236 8.06 -0.92 0.76
CA THR A 236 6.92 -0.45 1.53
C THR A 236 7.26 0.82 2.32
N VAL A 237 6.36 1.78 2.27
CA VAL A 237 6.36 3.01 3.07
C VAL A 237 5.04 3.12 3.84
N LEU A 238 5.05 3.89 4.93
CA LEU A 238 3.86 4.30 5.65
C LEU A 238 3.41 5.67 5.14
N VAL A 239 2.19 5.77 4.67
CA VAL A 239 1.61 7.03 4.16
C VAL A 239 0.33 7.39 4.90
N SER A 240 -0.03 8.66 4.87
CA SER A 240 -1.27 9.16 5.43
C SER A 240 -1.97 10.17 4.53
N ARG A 241 -3.26 10.27 4.71
CA ARG A 241 -4.12 11.28 4.09
C ARG A 241 -3.88 12.65 4.72
N VAL A 242 -3.65 13.66 3.89
CA VAL A 242 -3.38 15.05 4.36
C VAL A 242 -4.51 15.60 5.22
N GLY A 243 -5.77 15.33 4.88
CA GLY A 243 -6.92 15.76 5.67
C GLY A 243 -6.84 15.23 7.11
N TRP A 244 -6.53 13.96 7.30
CA TRP A 244 -6.38 13.36 8.64
C TRP A 244 -5.22 13.98 9.42
N LEU A 245 -4.07 14.17 8.79
CA LEU A 245 -2.90 14.79 9.41
C LEU A 245 -3.18 16.20 9.95
N LYS A 246 -3.95 16.99 9.18
CA LYS A 246 -4.35 18.35 9.57
C LYS A 246 -5.30 18.39 10.77
N HIS A 247 -6.24 17.44 10.83
CA HIS A 247 -7.23 17.41 11.91
C HIS A 247 -6.74 16.68 13.17
N HIS A 248 -5.72 15.82 13.02
CA HIS A 248 -5.18 14.97 14.11
C HIS A 248 -3.64 15.05 14.22
N PRO A 249 -3.02 16.25 14.29
CA PRO A 249 -1.56 16.38 14.21
C PRO A 249 -0.83 15.68 15.34
N GLN A 250 -1.39 15.67 16.55
CA GLN A 250 -0.82 14.97 17.69
C GLN A 250 -0.89 13.44 17.51
N ALA A 251 -2.04 12.93 17.07
CA ALA A 251 -2.19 11.50 16.79
C ALA A 251 -1.28 11.06 15.65
N ALA A 252 -1.05 11.90 14.63
CA ALA A 252 -0.12 11.63 13.56
C ALA A 252 1.33 11.44 14.07
N GLN A 253 1.79 12.30 14.98
CA GLN A 253 3.10 12.16 15.62
C GLN A 253 3.18 10.85 16.44
N GLN A 254 2.11 10.52 17.19
CA GLN A 254 2.04 9.28 17.97
C GLN A 254 2.01 8.04 17.07
N VAL A 255 1.31 8.07 15.93
CA VAL A 255 1.32 6.98 14.94
C VAL A 255 2.74 6.77 14.37
N MET A 256 3.47 7.84 14.04
CA MET A 256 4.87 7.72 13.60
C MET A 256 5.75 7.11 14.68
N ALA A 257 5.62 7.57 15.94
CA ALA A 257 6.36 7.03 17.07
C ALA A 257 6.00 5.56 17.34
N ALA A 258 4.71 5.22 17.27
CA ALA A 258 4.21 3.85 17.41
C ALA A 258 4.75 2.92 16.31
N HIS A 259 4.79 3.39 15.06
CA HIS A 259 5.40 2.65 13.95
C HIS A 259 6.91 2.41 14.18
N ALA A 260 7.65 3.43 14.60
CA ALA A 260 9.08 3.30 14.89
C ALA A 260 9.33 2.32 16.03
N LYS A 261 8.55 2.39 17.10
CA LYS A 261 8.60 1.48 18.24
C LYS A 261 8.27 0.04 17.83
N LEU A 262 7.25 -0.15 16.98
CA LEU A 262 6.87 -1.45 16.43
C LEU A 262 7.99 -2.05 15.57
N THR A 263 8.56 -1.26 14.66
CA THR A 263 9.68 -1.71 13.82
C THR A 263 10.86 -2.17 14.67
N LYS A 264 11.22 -1.40 15.71
CA LYS A 264 12.26 -1.80 16.66
C LYS A 264 11.91 -3.10 17.37
N TRP A 265 10.69 -3.22 17.89
CA TRP A 265 10.23 -4.42 18.58
C TRP A 265 10.30 -5.67 17.66
N ILE A 266 9.87 -5.55 16.39
CA ILE A 266 9.96 -6.63 15.40
C ILE A 266 11.42 -7.07 15.15
N MET A 267 12.35 -6.11 15.10
CA MET A 267 13.79 -6.40 14.92
C MET A 267 14.40 -7.09 16.15
N GLU A 268 13.94 -6.76 17.34
CA GLU A 268 14.39 -7.36 18.61
C GLU A 268 13.72 -8.72 18.89
N HIS A 269 12.53 -8.98 18.31
CA HIS A 269 11.73 -10.20 18.53
C HIS A 269 11.32 -10.87 17.22
N PRO A 270 12.28 -11.21 16.32
CA PRO A 270 11.97 -11.65 14.95
C PRO A 270 11.14 -12.93 14.89
N GLU A 271 11.38 -13.90 15.78
CA GLU A 271 10.62 -15.14 15.79
C GLU A 271 9.15 -14.94 16.25
N GLU A 272 8.93 -14.06 17.21
CA GLU A 272 7.58 -13.71 17.67
C GLU A 272 6.85 -12.92 16.59
N ALA A 273 7.51 -11.97 15.95
CA ALA A 273 6.96 -11.21 14.85
C ALA A 273 6.60 -12.13 13.66
N GLN A 274 7.42 -13.12 13.33
CA GLN A 274 7.10 -14.11 12.30
C GLN A 274 5.83 -14.91 12.66
N ARG A 275 5.66 -15.31 13.92
CA ARG A 275 4.41 -15.98 14.36
C ARG A 275 3.18 -15.08 14.15
N HIS A 276 3.25 -13.81 14.54
CA HIS A 276 2.18 -12.86 14.28
C HIS A 276 1.86 -12.72 12.78
N VAL A 277 2.89 -12.67 11.94
CA VAL A 277 2.72 -12.60 10.47
C VAL A 277 2.07 -13.87 9.94
N VAL A 278 2.49 -15.05 10.36
CA VAL A 278 1.88 -16.33 9.96
C VAL A 278 0.41 -16.36 10.35
N ASP A 279 0.11 -16.09 11.63
CA ASP A 279 -1.27 -16.10 12.14
C ASP A 279 -2.16 -15.12 11.40
N GLU A 280 -1.64 -13.94 11.08
CA GLU A 280 -2.42 -12.94 10.35
C GLU A 280 -2.62 -13.30 8.88
N LEU A 281 -1.60 -13.84 8.22
CA LEU A 281 -1.73 -14.32 6.86
C LEU A 281 -2.71 -15.49 6.76
N MET A 282 -2.65 -16.46 7.67
CA MET A 282 -3.63 -17.56 7.73
C MET A 282 -5.06 -17.02 7.87
N HIS A 283 -5.27 -16.06 8.75
CA HIS A 283 -6.58 -15.42 8.92
C HIS A 283 -7.03 -14.71 7.63
N LEU A 284 -6.16 -13.91 7.01
CA LEU A 284 -6.49 -13.13 5.81
C LEU A 284 -6.73 -13.98 4.57
N THR A 285 -6.01 -15.09 4.43
CA THR A 285 -6.15 -16.02 3.30
C THR A 285 -7.10 -17.17 3.57
N GLN A 286 -7.69 -17.22 4.79
CA GLN A 286 -8.58 -18.31 5.22
C GLN A 286 -7.91 -19.69 5.06
N SER A 287 -6.58 -19.75 5.32
CA SER A 287 -5.80 -20.98 5.21
C SER A 287 -6.16 -22.01 6.29
N ASP A 288 -6.08 -23.29 5.92
CA ASP A 288 -6.27 -24.43 6.84
C ASP A 288 -5.00 -24.56 7.75
N GLU A 289 -5.19 -25.06 8.97
CA GLU A 289 -4.09 -25.32 9.93
C GLU A 289 -3.02 -26.26 9.34
N LYS A 290 -3.38 -27.13 8.40
CA LYS A 290 -2.44 -28.00 7.67
C LYS A 290 -1.42 -27.21 6.84
N GLU A 291 -1.74 -25.97 6.45
CA GLU A 291 -0.87 -25.09 5.66
C GLU A 291 0.09 -24.27 6.54
N ARG A 292 -0.10 -24.30 7.87
CA ARG A 292 0.68 -23.49 8.83
C ARG A 292 2.18 -23.72 8.69
N ALA A 293 2.62 -24.97 8.72
CA ALA A 293 4.05 -25.31 8.64
C ALA A 293 4.70 -24.86 7.31
N GLU A 294 3.95 -24.93 6.21
CA GLU A 294 4.39 -24.41 4.94
C GLU A 294 4.51 -22.87 4.99
N LEU A 295 3.53 -22.20 5.53
CA LEU A 295 3.52 -20.74 5.63
C LEU A 295 4.62 -20.23 6.57
N GLU A 296 4.91 -20.93 7.66
CA GLU A 296 6.05 -20.65 8.54
C GLU A 296 7.39 -20.74 7.78
N SER A 297 7.57 -21.78 6.97
CA SER A 297 8.75 -21.92 6.11
C SER A 297 8.87 -20.77 5.10
N ILE A 298 7.75 -20.39 4.48
CA ILE A 298 7.68 -19.27 3.53
C ILE A 298 8.02 -17.94 4.23
N VAL A 299 7.41 -17.65 5.36
CA VAL A 299 7.66 -16.40 6.10
C VAL A 299 9.11 -16.33 6.57
N LYS A 300 9.66 -17.40 7.10
CA LYS A 300 11.06 -17.49 7.51
C LYS A 300 12.01 -17.23 6.35
N ARG A 301 11.75 -17.78 5.17
CA ARG A 301 12.55 -17.57 3.96
C ARG A 301 12.41 -16.12 3.45
N ALA A 302 11.20 -15.60 3.38
CA ALA A 302 10.90 -14.23 2.99
C ALA A 302 11.63 -13.20 3.87
N TRP A 303 11.71 -13.46 5.17
CA TRP A 303 12.39 -12.59 6.13
C TRP A 303 13.85 -12.33 5.78
N THR A 304 14.54 -13.30 5.19
CA THR A 304 15.95 -13.16 4.81
C THR A 304 16.20 -12.22 3.63
N ARG A 305 15.14 -11.78 2.94
CA ARG A 305 15.24 -10.90 1.75
C ARG A 305 14.81 -9.47 2.04
N MET A 306 14.41 -9.17 3.26
CA MET A 306 13.87 -7.88 3.63
C MET A 306 14.74 -7.19 4.68
N THR A 307 14.77 -5.87 4.62
CA THR A 307 15.35 -4.99 5.64
C THR A 307 14.28 -4.09 6.19
N LEU A 308 14.03 -4.18 7.49
CA LEU A 308 13.08 -3.32 8.19
C LEU A 308 13.72 -1.95 8.45
N THR A 309 12.96 -0.88 8.25
CA THR A 309 13.47 0.47 8.43
C THR A 309 12.35 1.43 8.84
N ASN A 310 12.71 2.51 9.54
CA ASN A 310 11.86 3.69 9.74
C ASN A 310 12.36 4.88 8.92
N THR A 311 13.58 4.77 8.39
CA THR A 311 14.20 5.83 7.61
C THR A 311 13.63 5.85 6.21
N LEU A 312 13.31 7.04 5.71
CA LEU A 312 12.93 7.25 4.33
C LEU A 312 14.17 7.33 3.46
N ASP A 313 14.24 6.47 2.46
CA ASP A 313 15.21 6.57 1.38
C ASP A 313 14.72 7.55 0.32
N ILE A 314 15.13 8.82 0.46
CA ILE A 314 14.75 9.88 -0.46
C ILE A 314 15.30 9.61 -1.87
N ALA A 315 16.53 9.12 -1.98
CA ALA A 315 17.16 8.81 -3.26
C ALA A 315 16.42 7.67 -3.97
N GLY A 316 15.99 6.65 -3.22
CA GLY A 316 15.14 5.58 -3.73
C GLY A 316 13.79 6.09 -4.22
N LEU A 317 13.14 7.00 -3.50
CA LEU A 317 11.89 7.62 -3.96
C LEU A 317 12.10 8.48 -5.23
N GLU A 318 13.18 9.25 -5.32
CA GLU A 318 13.55 10.00 -6.52
C GLU A 318 13.84 9.09 -7.71
N GLN A 319 14.42 7.91 -7.47
CA GLN A 319 14.61 6.91 -8.51
C GLN A 319 13.27 6.38 -9.01
N PHE A 320 12.31 6.09 -8.13
CA PHE A 320 10.95 5.69 -8.53
C PHE A 320 10.21 6.78 -9.33
N VAL A 321 10.47 8.06 -9.07
CA VAL A 321 9.93 9.15 -9.93
C VAL A 321 10.50 9.04 -11.34
N LYS A 322 11.82 8.89 -11.48
CA LYS A 322 12.47 8.74 -12.80
C LYS A 322 11.97 7.49 -13.52
N ASP A 323 11.86 6.38 -12.81
CA ASP A 323 11.37 5.12 -13.34
C ASP A 323 9.91 5.25 -13.81
N GLY A 324 9.04 5.81 -12.99
CA GLY A 324 7.64 6.06 -13.32
C GLY A 324 7.46 6.97 -14.53
N GLN A 325 8.30 8.02 -14.64
CA GLN A 325 8.29 8.94 -15.80
C GLN A 325 8.80 8.24 -17.07
N SER A 326 9.86 7.45 -16.97
CA SER A 326 10.41 6.72 -18.12
C SER A 326 9.44 5.68 -18.68
N THR A 327 8.56 5.15 -17.84
CA THR A 327 7.55 4.15 -18.22
C THR A 327 6.23 4.76 -18.70
N GLY A 328 6.06 6.08 -18.62
CA GLY A 328 4.80 6.76 -18.91
C GLY A 328 3.70 6.54 -17.86
N LEU A 329 4.02 5.93 -16.71
CA LEU A 329 3.07 5.70 -15.62
C LEU A 329 2.98 6.87 -14.64
N LEU A 330 3.90 7.82 -14.73
CA LEU A 330 3.97 8.97 -13.85
C LEU A 330 4.27 10.22 -14.67
N ASP A 331 3.38 11.19 -14.56
CA ASP A 331 3.56 12.50 -15.15
C ASP A 331 4.46 13.41 -14.28
N ARG A 332 4.17 14.71 -14.29
CA ARG A 332 4.88 15.69 -13.48
C ARG A 332 4.59 15.47 -11.98
N VAL A 333 5.66 15.28 -11.21
CA VAL A 333 5.59 15.13 -9.75
C VAL A 333 5.99 16.46 -9.09
N PRO A 334 5.23 16.97 -8.10
CA PRO A 334 5.71 18.06 -7.25
C PRO A 334 6.99 17.65 -6.50
N PRO A 335 7.80 18.61 -5.99
CA PRO A 335 9.02 18.28 -5.26
C PRO A 335 8.78 17.22 -4.17
N ILE A 336 9.57 16.14 -4.19
CA ILE A 336 9.41 14.98 -3.27
C ILE A 336 9.54 15.40 -1.81
N GLN A 337 10.38 16.40 -1.51
CA GLN A 337 10.56 16.93 -0.16
C GLN A 337 9.24 17.37 0.46
N ASN A 338 8.31 17.88 -0.37
CA ASN A 338 6.97 18.27 0.08
C ASN A 338 6.02 17.08 0.29
N MET A 339 6.38 15.88 -0.17
CA MET A 339 5.65 14.65 0.10
C MET A 339 5.92 14.12 1.52
N LEU A 340 7.05 14.50 2.11
CA LEU A 340 7.41 14.06 3.45
C LEU A 340 6.57 14.80 4.49
N TYR A 341 6.03 14.08 5.44
CA TYR A 341 5.37 14.68 6.57
C TYR A 341 6.40 15.11 7.61
N THR A 342 6.45 16.40 7.86
CA THR A 342 7.20 16.98 8.98
C THR A 342 6.19 17.45 10.01
N PRO A 343 6.15 16.87 11.22
CA PRO A 343 5.30 17.35 12.29
C PRO A 343 5.61 18.80 12.62
N GLU A 344 4.59 19.62 12.79
CA GLU A 344 4.77 20.98 13.30
C GLU A 344 5.36 20.90 14.73
N PRO A 345 6.33 21.76 15.07
CA PRO A 345 6.82 21.86 16.43
C PRO A 345 5.65 22.13 17.38
N GLN A 346 5.49 21.34 18.43
CA GLN A 346 4.51 21.65 19.47
C GLN A 346 4.83 23.04 20.01
N ALA A 347 3.85 23.96 19.93
CA ALA A 347 3.95 25.22 20.66
C ALA A 347 4.18 24.86 22.14
N SER A 348 5.31 25.24 22.68
CA SER A 348 5.63 25.04 24.08
C SER A 348 4.53 25.73 24.88
N THR A 349 3.65 24.97 25.51
CA THR A 349 2.76 25.47 26.55
C THR A 349 3.66 25.88 27.71
N THR A 350 4.22 27.08 27.64
CA THR A 350 4.72 27.77 28.82
C THR A 350 3.50 27.98 29.72
N ALA A 351 3.36 27.11 30.68
CA ALA A 351 2.45 27.34 31.80
C ALA A 351 2.90 28.64 32.49
N HIS A 352 2.05 29.64 32.50
CA HIS A 352 2.13 30.81 33.38
C HIS A 352 1.38 30.48 34.67
#